data_5f268dbf62a28324a1b3441005d202dc
#
_entry.id   5f268dbf62a28324a1b3441005d202dc
#
_cell.length_a   1.000
_cell.length_b   1.000
_cell.length_c   1.000
_cell.angle_alpha   90.00
_cell.angle_beta   90.00
_cell.angle_gamma   90.00
#
_symmetry.space_group_name_H-M   'P 1'
#
loop_
_entity.id
_entity.type
_entity.pdbx_description
1 polymer ?
#
loop_
_entity_poly.entity_id
_entity_poly.type
_entity_poly.pdbx_seq_one_letter_code
_entity_poly.pdbx_strand_id
1 'polypeptide(L)'
;MNIKAVVLMGLGLLVALWTGQAVGNGNYGTAIAVAGITIFAVLVSVVGKHYRFEGWAIAIVCACYFVGGKGFAYQRLVSILFIGEATLVLLIGFHLIRCLAGKNDVLPRHPLTVPVMLFQIYGFAHLLIDRKYFDFFFLMKDVATVYYGLFFFLVFPSMLHRPTRQYLLKLLPIISGIALTILTSFLLVPGLEQKVFHGTMVRGAPLIMPSIDALIPVCIGFSAFCYFKHLHSSGLWKILYLFTSVFCTVPLFAQGKAVFYLAFFAFVGILLIIGHWRLLVVGLFAGILATVFVFSLVESRVIQDKEGRFERFLEEFSSFDIAGIGSGKQRFAQENVDWRFTWWKMVIEDVMRENPWYGLGLGSDISTKFHATYFQTGEHNTDVLIARYPHNILITIFGRLGIIGLMIFLPLCILIVRELWLGMMRLRASVGENDPGLGFVWAFVLAGFINAFFQSTFEAPYAAVAFWSMLAVLCVMNRQVVDPTDEDEDVQEGDSLPDARMLNDGEFAMRSEVT
;
A
#
# COMPACT_ATOMS: atom_id res chain seq x y z
N MET A 1 8.90 24.53 -35.31
CA MET A 1 7.96 23.82 -34.44
C MET A 1 8.67 22.56 -33.96
N ASN A 2 8.77 22.33 -32.66
CA ASN A 2 9.55 21.21 -32.10
C ASN A 2 8.81 19.91 -32.41
N ILE A 3 9.46 18.92 -33.06
CA ILE A 3 8.89 17.62 -33.43
C ILE A 3 8.16 16.96 -32.24
N LYS A 4 8.71 17.12 -31.02
CA LYS A 4 8.06 16.64 -29.79
C LYS A 4 6.70 17.28 -29.53
N ALA A 5 6.54 18.57 -29.83
CA ALA A 5 5.27 19.27 -29.68
C ALA A 5 4.22 18.78 -30.70
N VAL A 6 4.64 18.52 -31.95
CA VAL A 6 3.75 17.98 -33.01
C VAL A 6 3.27 16.57 -32.65
N VAL A 7 4.16 15.71 -32.17
CA VAL A 7 3.82 14.34 -31.74
C VAL A 7 2.86 14.37 -30.53
N LEU A 8 3.10 15.25 -29.55
CA LEU A 8 2.23 15.40 -28.39
C LEU A 8 0.85 15.95 -28.77
N MET A 9 0.79 16.91 -29.71
CA MET A 9 -0.50 17.42 -30.23
C MET A 9 -1.24 16.32 -31.00
N GLY A 10 -0.56 15.54 -31.86
CA GLY A 10 -1.14 14.42 -32.59
C GLY A 10 -1.68 13.33 -31.67
N LEU A 11 -0.93 12.94 -30.64
CA LEU A 11 -1.37 12.01 -29.62
C LEU A 11 -2.57 12.55 -28.83
N GLY A 12 -2.53 13.84 -28.45
CA GLY A 12 -3.65 14.50 -27.75
C GLY A 12 -4.94 14.50 -28.60
N LEU A 13 -4.83 14.75 -29.92
CA LEU A 13 -5.96 14.71 -30.82
C LEU A 13 -6.54 13.30 -30.99
N LEU A 14 -5.68 12.29 -31.17
CA LEU A 14 -6.09 10.87 -31.24
C LEU A 14 -6.82 10.42 -29.95
N VAL A 15 -6.31 10.82 -28.83
CA VAL A 15 -6.92 10.52 -27.52
C VAL A 15 -8.26 11.22 -27.37
N ALA A 16 -8.37 12.49 -27.79
CA ALA A 16 -9.62 13.25 -27.74
C ALA A 16 -10.68 12.62 -28.64
N LEU A 17 -10.31 12.21 -29.87
CA LEU A 17 -11.20 11.53 -30.81
C LEU A 17 -11.67 10.18 -30.23
N TRP A 18 -10.77 9.39 -29.68
CA TRP A 18 -11.11 8.09 -29.12
C TRP A 18 -11.95 8.20 -27.85
N THR A 19 -11.66 9.19 -27.00
CA THR A 19 -12.48 9.51 -25.82
C THR A 19 -13.88 9.97 -26.23
N GLY A 20 -13.99 10.84 -27.26
CA GLY A 20 -15.27 11.28 -27.79
C GLY A 20 -16.11 10.13 -28.37
N GLN A 21 -15.47 9.21 -29.08
CA GLN A 21 -16.14 8.01 -29.61
C GLN A 21 -16.59 7.07 -28.47
N ALA A 22 -15.77 6.88 -27.42
CA ALA A 22 -16.13 6.07 -26.28
C ALA A 22 -17.33 6.65 -25.52
N VAL A 23 -17.37 7.98 -25.34
CA VAL A 23 -18.51 8.70 -24.73
C VAL A 23 -19.76 8.56 -25.59
N GLY A 24 -19.63 8.77 -26.91
CA GLY A 24 -20.74 8.63 -27.86
C GLY A 24 -21.35 7.22 -27.86
N ASN A 25 -20.55 6.20 -27.58
CA ASN A 25 -21.00 4.81 -27.47
C ASN A 25 -21.47 4.44 -26.04
N GLY A 26 -21.61 5.39 -25.11
CA GLY A 26 -22.02 5.14 -23.74
C GLY A 26 -20.92 4.46 -22.87
N ASN A 27 -19.69 4.40 -23.34
CA ASN A 27 -18.59 3.69 -22.70
C ASN A 27 -17.75 4.64 -21.82
N TYR A 28 -18.40 5.24 -20.82
CA TYR A 28 -17.80 6.26 -19.95
C TYR A 28 -16.54 5.78 -19.21
N GLY A 29 -16.49 4.49 -18.86
CA GLY A 29 -15.30 3.92 -18.19
C GLY A 29 -14.05 3.96 -19.07
N THR A 30 -14.20 3.68 -20.37
CA THR A 30 -13.10 3.79 -21.33
C THR A 30 -12.69 5.25 -21.54
N ALA A 31 -13.67 6.17 -21.59
CA ALA A 31 -13.40 7.60 -21.71
C ALA A 31 -12.63 8.16 -20.50
N ILE A 32 -13.02 7.77 -19.27
CA ILE A 32 -12.34 8.18 -18.03
C ILE A 32 -10.93 7.58 -17.98
N ALA A 33 -10.76 6.31 -18.34
CA ALA A 33 -9.45 5.67 -18.37
C ALA A 33 -8.50 6.35 -19.36
N VAL A 34 -8.98 6.67 -20.56
CA VAL A 34 -8.20 7.33 -21.58
C VAL A 34 -7.88 8.79 -21.21
N ALA A 35 -8.86 9.53 -20.68
CA ALA A 35 -8.62 10.87 -20.16
C ALA A 35 -7.59 10.85 -19.01
N GLY A 36 -7.70 9.90 -18.09
CA GLY A 36 -6.76 9.69 -17.01
C GLY A 36 -5.34 9.38 -17.50
N ILE A 37 -5.19 8.48 -18.46
CA ILE A 37 -3.89 8.16 -19.10
C ILE A 37 -3.31 9.39 -19.81
N THR A 38 -4.14 10.20 -20.44
CA THR A 38 -3.70 11.39 -21.15
C THR A 38 -3.26 12.49 -20.21
N ILE A 39 -4.06 12.79 -19.19
CA ILE A 39 -3.70 13.72 -18.11
C ILE A 39 -2.40 13.26 -17.47
N PHE A 40 -2.25 11.97 -17.22
CA PHE A 40 -1.06 11.36 -16.70
C PHE A 40 0.15 11.54 -17.64
N ALA A 41 0.01 11.26 -18.94
CA ALA A 41 1.09 11.45 -19.91
C ALA A 41 1.51 12.92 -20.04
N VAL A 42 0.56 13.85 -19.99
CA VAL A 42 0.81 15.30 -20.00
C VAL A 42 1.52 15.73 -18.70
N LEU A 43 1.05 15.29 -17.54
CA LEU A 43 1.71 15.55 -16.26
C LEU A 43 3.14 15.02 -16.27
N VAL A 44 3.36 13.81 -16.77
CA VAL A 44 4.69 13.19 -16.90
C VAL A 44 5.58 14.00 -17.86
N SER A 45 5.05 14.51 -18.97
CA SER A 45 5.84 15.29 -19.94
C SER A 45 6.23 16.67 -19.41
N VAL A 46 5.38 17.29 -18.59
CA VAL A 46 5.61 18.62 -18.01
C VAL A 46 6.52 18.52 -16.76
N VAL A 47 6.29 17.52 -15.93
CA VAL A 47 6.99 17.37 -14.64
C VAL A 47 8.18 16.42 -14.73
N GLY A 48 8.23 15.58 -15.75
CA GLY A 48 9.26 14.54 -15.96
C GLY A 48 10.69 15.02 -16.21
N LYS A 49 10.90 16.34 -16.32
CA LYS A 49 12.24 16.92 -16.34
C LYS A 49 12.94 16.87 -14.97
N HIS A 50 12.15 16.86 -13.87
CA HIS A 50 12.69 16.92 -12.50
C HIS A 50 12.48 15.64 -11.69
N TYR A 51 11.60 14.73 -12.12
CA TYR A 51 11.25 13.51 -11.37
C TYR A 51 11.26 12.29 -12.26
N ARG A 52 11.62 11.14 -11.70
CA ARG A 52 11.56 9.87 -12.42
C ARG A 52 10.10 9.43 -12.61
N PHE A 53 9.76 8.99 -13.81
CA PHE A 53 8.42 8.56 -14.20
C PHE A 53 7.86 7.49 -13.26
N GLU A 54 8.68 6.53 -12.87
CA GLU A 54 8.30 5.42 -12.01
C GLU A 54 7.75 5.89 -10.66
N GLY A 55 8.35 6.94 -10.09
CA GLY A 55 7.86 7.54 -8.84
C GLY A 55 6.45 8.13 -8.99
N TRP A 56 6.16 8.75 -10.13
CA TRP A 56 4.83 9.27 -10.44
C TRP A 56 3.81 8.15 -10.63
N ALA A 57 4.16 7.11 -11.39
CA ALA A 57 3.28 5.98 -11.64
C ALA A 57 2.88 5.32 -10.32
N ILE A 58 3.83 5.13 -9.41
CA ILE A 58 3.56 4.58 -8.08
C ILE A 58 2.68 5.52 -7.25
N ALA A 59 2.94 6.83 -7.26
CA ALA A 59 2.11 7.78 -6.53
C ALA A 59 0.65 7.74 -6.97
N ILE A 60 0.41 7.69 -8.29
CA ILE A 60 -0.93 7.64 -8.87
C ILE A 60 -1.61 6.31 -8.55
N VAL A 61 -0.93 5.19 -8.70
CA VAL A 61 -1.51 3.87 -8.39
C VAL A 61 -1.84 3.76 -6.91
N CYS A 62 -0.94 4.22 -6.02
CA CYS A 62 -1.22 4.29 -4.59
C CYS A 62 -2.43 5.20 -4.30
N ALA A 63 -2.54 6.38 -4.96
CA ALA A 63 -3.69 7.26 -4.81
C ALA A 63 -5.00 6.56 -5.20
N CYS A 64 -5.00 5.90 -6.35
CA CYS A 64 -6.16 5.17 -6.83
C CYS A 64 -6.54 4.00 -5.92
N TYR A 65 -5.56 3.29 -5.37
CA TYR A 65 -5.82 2.18 -4.45
C TYR A 65 -6.27 2.65 -3.05
N PHE A 66 -5.72 3.75 -2.55
CA PHE A 66 -6.13 4.28 -1.24
C PHE A 66 -7.54 4.84 -1.28
N VAL A 67 -7.91 5.53 -2.37
CA VAL A 67 -9.23 6.14 -2.55
C VAL A 67 -10.24 5.14 -3.11
N GLY A 68 -9.89 4.45 -4.19
CA GLY A 68 -10.80 3.54 -4.91
C GLY A 68 -10.86 2.14 -4.31
N GLY A 69 -9.81 1.70 -3.61
CA GLY A 69 -9.74 0.41 -2.93
C GLY A 69 -9.97 -0.78 -3.86
N LYS A 70 -10.82 -1.71 -3.43
CA LYS A 70 -11.20 -2.91 -4.19
C LYS A 70 -11.86 -2.56 -5.53
N GLY A 71 -12.70 -1.53 -5.54
CA GLY A 71 -13.42 -1.11 -6.73
C GLY A 71 -12.48 -0.75 -7.85
N PHE A 72 -11.50 0.11 -7.59
CA PHE A 72 -10.49 0.49 -8.58
C PHE A 72 -9.57 -0.68 -8.93
N ALA A 73 -9.13 -1.45 -7.95
CA ALA A 73 -8.17 -2.53 -8.15
C ALA A 73 -8.67 -3.62 -9.11
N TYR A 74 -9.97 -3.89 -9.08
CA TYR A 74 -10.58 -4.91 -9.93
C TYR A 74 -11.18 -4.38 -11.22
N GLN A 75 -10.93 -3.09 -11.57
CA GLN A 75 -11.26 -2.59 -12.90
C GLN A 75 -10.36 -3.23 -13.95
N ARG A 76 -10.98 -3.86 -14.96
CA ARG A 76 -10.27 -4.49 -16.07
C ARG A 76 -10.05 -3.48 -17.17
N LEU A 77 -8.82 -3.27 -17.58
CA LEU A 77 -8.50 -2.48 -18.77
C LEU A 77 -8.82 -3.25 -20.04
N VAL A 78 -8.37 -4.51 -20.09
CA VAL A 78 -8.61 -5.47 -21.17
C VAL A 78 -8.93 -6.81 -20.50
N SER A 79 -9.61 -7.70 -21.15
CA SER A 79 -10.08 -9.03 -20.72
C SER A 79 -9.53 -9.59 -19.39
N ILE A 80 -8.22 -9.71 -19.26
CA ILE A 80 -7.53 -10.30 -18.11
C ILE A 80 -6.58 -9.33 -17.39
N LEU A 81 -6.38 -8.11 -17.93
CA LEU A 81 -5.40 -7.15 -17.43
C LEU A 81 -6.09 -6.12 -16.53
N PHE A 82 -5.81 -6.16 -15.25
CA PHE A 82 -6.21 -5.14 -14.29
C PHE A 82 -5.22 -3.96 -14.30
N ILE A 83 -5.59 -2.89 -13.64
CA ILE A 83 -4.77 -1.66 -13.61
C ILE A 83 -3.41 -1.90 -12.95
N GLY A 84 -3.34 -2.74 -11.90
CA GLY A 84 -2.09 -3.10 -11.22
C GLY A 84 -1.10 -3.78 -12.14
N GLU A 85 -1.56 -4.78 -12.89
CA GLU A 85 -0.73 -5.53 -13.84
C GLU A 85 -0.30 -4.65 -15.02
N ALA A 86 -1.20 -3.80 -15.53
CA ALA A 86 -0.84 -2.84 -16.58
C ALA A 86 0.25 -1.87 -16.10
N THR A 87 0.15 -1.40 -14.87
CA THR A 87 1.19 -0.55 -14.25
C THR A 87 2.50 -1.32 -14.11
N LEU A 88 2.45 -2.57 -13.68
CA LEU A 88 3.62 -3.43 -13.54
C LEU A 88 4.34 -3.59 -14.89
N VAL A 89 3.60 -3.95 -15.95
CA VAL A 89 4.16 -4.10 -17.30
C VAL A 89 4.80 -2.80 -17.79
N LEU A 90 4.14 -1.67 -17.58
CA LEU A 90 4.63 -0.36 -17.95
C LEU A 90 5.95 -0.03 -17.21
N LEU A 91 5.98 -0.25 -15.91
CA LEU A 91 7.17 -0.01 -15.08
C LEU A 91 8.34 -0.93 -15.45
N ILE A 92 8.08 -2.21 -15.75
CA ILE A 92 9.10 -3.13 -16.25
C ILE A 92 9.69 -2.58 -17.57
N GLY A 93 8.84 -2.15 -18.50
CA GLY A 93 9.29 -1.58 -19.76
C GLY A 93 10.21 -0.37 -19.56
N PHE A 94 9.83 0.58 -18.70
CA PHE A 94 10.67 1.74 -18.39
C PHE A 94 11.96 1.37 -17.67
N HIS A 95 11.91 0.43 -16.73
CA HIS A 95 13.09 -0.05 -16.02
C HIS A 95 14.09 -0.68 -17.00
N LEU A 96 13.64 -1.56 -17.89
CA LEU A 96 14.48 -2.18 -18.90
C LEU A 96 15.11 -1.14 -19.85
N ILE A 97 14.35 -0.15 -20.31
CA ILE A 97 14.89 0.95 -21.14
C ILE A 97 16.01 1.69 -20.39
N ARG A 98 15.86 1.96 -19.10
CA ARG A 98 16.89 2.61 -18.29
C ARG A 98 18.11 1.74 -18.07
N CYS A 99 17.93 0.43 -17.85
CA CYS A 99 19.04 -0.52 -17.75
C CYS A 99 19.84 -0.60 -19.06
N LEU A 100 19.14 -0.68 -20.20
CA LEU A 100 19.78 -0.69 -21.52
C LEU A 100 20.49 0.63 -21.83
N ALA A 101 19.99 1.74 -21.29
CA ALA A 101 20.66 3.06 -21.39
C ALA A 101 21.80 3.25 -20.38
N GLY A 102 22.16 2.22 -19.59
CA GLY A 102 23.22 2.28 -18.58
C GLY A 102 22.91 3.19 -17.37
N LYS A 103 21.63 3.60 -17.21
CA LYS A 103 21.21 4.55 -16.15
C LYS A 103 20.77 3.89 -14.86
N ASN A 104 20.53 2.61 -14.86
CA ASN A 104 20.11 1.84 -13.70
C ASN A 104 20.80 0.47 -13.68
N ASP A 105 21.11 -0.02 -12.49
CA ASP A 105 21.43 -1.43 -12.28
C ASP A 105 20.16 -2.28 -12.53
N VAL A 106 20.33 -3.47 -13.11
CA VAL A 106 19.22 -4.39 -13.37
C VAL A 106 18.54 -4.82 -12.07
N LEU A 107 19.35 -5.04 -11.04
CA LEU A 107 18.88 -5.44 -9.70
C LEU A 107 19.43 -4.48 -8.64
N PRO A 108 18.63 -4.08 -7.66
CA PRO A 108 19.09 -3.27 -6.54
C PRO A 108 20.19 -3.98 -5.74
N ARG A 109 21.22 -3.28 -5.34
CA ARG A 109 22.25 -3.79 -4.41
C ARG A 109 21.75 -3.69 -2.97
N HIS A 110 20.85 -4.60 -2.58
CA HIS A 110 20.26 -4.62 -1.24
C HIS A 110 20.10 -6.07 -0.73
N PRO A 111 20.23 -6.34 0.59
CA PRO A 111 20.07 -7.70 1.14
C PRO A 111 18.73 -8.38 0.79
N LEU A 112 17.65 -7.62 0.68
CA LEU A 112 16.33 -8.13 0.28
C LEU A 112 16.28 -8.58 -1.19
N THR A 113 17.19 -8.13 -2.05
CA THR A 113 17.16 -8.43 -3.48
C THR A 113 17.18 -9.93 -3.76
N VAL A 114 18.08 -10.66 -3.12
CA VAL A 114 18.23 -12.11 -3.35
C VAL A 114 17.00 -12.88 -2.87
N PRO A 115 16.50 -12.73 -1.64
CA PRO A 115 15.30 -13.44 -1.20
C PRO A 115 14.05 -13.11 -2.02
N VAL A 116 13.83 -11.83 -2.38
CA VAL A 116 12.69 -11.46 -3.24
C VAL A 116 12.84 -12.11 -4.61
N MET A 117 14.03 -12.10 -5.22
CA MET A 117 14.30 -12.72 -6.51
C MET A 117 14.08 -14.24 -6.46
N LEU A 118 14.60 -14.91 -5.43
CA LEU A 118 14.40 -16.37 -5.27
C LEU A 118 12.92 -16.71 -5.12
N PHE A 119 12.17 -15.91 -4.36
CA PHE A 119 10.73 -16.08 -4.21
C PHE A 119 10.00 -15.90 -5.55
N GLN A 120 10.40 -14.90 -6.36
CA GLN A 120 9.85 -14.72 -7.71
C GLN A 120 10.16 -15.90 -8.62
N ILE A 121 11.43 -16.34 -8.70
CA ILE A 121 11.86 -17.45 -9.56
C ILE A 121 11.11 -18.71 -9.17
N TYR A 122 11.02 -19.04 -7.89
CA TYR A 122 10.33 -20.22 -7.41
C TYR A 122 8.82 -20.18 -7.71
N GLY A 123 8.17 -19.05 -7.47
CA GLY A 123 6.75 -18.89 -7.79
C GLY A 123 6.46 -18.96 -9.30
N PHE A 124 7.31 -18.38 -10.14
CA PHE A 124 7.16 -18.51 -11.61
C PHE A 124 7.48 -19.93 -12.09
N ALA A 125 8.40 -20.65 -11.46
CA ALA A 125 8.61 -22.08 -11.76
C ALA A 125 7.34 -22.89 -11.45
N HIS A 126 6.70 -22.64 -10.30
CA HIS A 126 5.39 -23.23 -9.97
C HIS A 126 4.30 -22.88 -10.99
N LEU A 127 4.24 -21.61 -11.44
CA LEU A 127 3.28 -21.21 -12.49
C LEU A 127 3.42 -22.08 -13.74
N LEU A 128 4.66 -22.38 -14.17
CA LEU A 128 4.91 -23.19 -15.37
C LEU A 128 4.52 -24.66 -15.15
N ILE A 129 4.76 -25.20 -13.95
CA ILE A 129 4.45 -26.60 -13.59
C ILE A 129 2.93 -26.75 -13.44
N ASP A 130 2.31 -25.88 -12.66
CA ASP A 130 0.91 -25.98 -12.24
C ASP A 130 -0.06 -25.66 -13.36
N ARG A 131 0.38 -24.94 -14.41
CA ARG A 131 -0.42 -24.59 -15.60
C ARG A 131 -1.10 -25.81 -16.25
N LYS A 132 -0.55 -26.98 -16.11
CA LYS A 132 -1.10 -28.20 -16.71
C LYS A 132 -2.29 -28.77 -15.94
N TYR A 133 -2.45 -28.40 -14.67
CA TYR A 133 -3.37 -29.02 -13.73
C TYR A 133 -4.51 -28.12 -13.33
N PHE A 134 -4.36 -26.79 -13.45
CA PHE A 134 -5.31 -25.83 -12.91
C PHE A 134 -5.80 -24.83 -13.95
N ASP A 135 -6.99 -24.28 -13.70
CA ASP A 135 -7.57 -23.20 -14.51
C ASP A 135 -6.67 -21.96 -14.52
N PHE A 136 -6.44 -21.40 -15.70
CA PHE A 136 -5.52 -20.27 -15.90
C PHE A 136 -5.91 -19.04 -15.09
N PHE A 137 -7.21 -18.77 -14.92
CA PHE A 137 -7.67 -17.61 -14.18
C PHE A 137 -7.31 -17.73 -12.69
N PHE A 138 -7.55 -18.89 -12.09
CA PHE A 138 -7.20 -19.13 -10.70
C PHE A 138 -5.70 -19.16 -10.47
N LEU A 139 -4.98 -19.72 -11.41
CA LEU A 139 -3.51 -19.75 -11.40
C LEU A 139 -2.94 -18.32 -11.40
N MET A 140 -3.42 -17.44 -12.29
CA MET A 140 -2.99 -16.04 -12.35
C MET A 140 -3.37 -15.25 -11.10
N LYS A 141 -4.52 -15.56 -10.50
CA LYS A 141 -4.94 -14.95 -9.24
C LYS A 141 -4.01 -15.33 -8.10
N ASP A 142 -3.60 -16.59 -8.01
CA ASP A 142 -2.75 -17.07 -6.92
C ASP A 142 -1.29 -16.63 -7.10
N VAL A 143 -0.78 -16.57 -8.34
CA VAL A 143 0.59 -16.09 -8.61
C VAL A 143 0.75 -14.59 -8.33
N ALA A 144 -0.36 -13.85 -8.16
CA ALA A 144 -0.34 -12.45 -7.74
C ALA A 144 0.44 -12.24 -6.43
N THR A 145 0.34 -13.17 -5.48
CA THR A 145 1.13 -13.19 -4.25
C THR A 145 2.63 -13.12 -4.52
N VAL A 146 3.06 -13.66 -5.65
CA VAL A 146 4.47 -13.69 -6.07
C VAL A 146 4.83 -12.43 -6.85
N TYR A 147 4.16 -12.15 -7.99
CA TYR A 147 4.64 -11.13 -8.92
C TYR A 147 4.51 -9.69 -8.43
N TYR A 148 3.65 -9.39 -7.46
CA TYR A 148 3.62 -8.03 -6.88
C TYR A 148 4.93 -7.67 -6.16
N GLY A 149 5.72 -8.64 -5.72
CA GLY A 149 7.07 -8.40 -5.21
C GLY A 149 8.01 -7.74 -6.23
N LEU A 150 7.71 -7.80 -7.53
CA LEU A 150 8.47 -7.09 -8.58
C LEU A 150 8.42 -5.57 -8.39
N PHE A 151 7.38 -5.01 -7.78
CA PHE A 151 7.33 -3.58 -7.46
C PHE A 151 8.51 -3.14 -6.59
N PHE A 152 9.05 -4.00 -5.74
CA PHE A 152 10.26 -3.71 -4.97
C PHE A 152 11.43 -3.36 -5.91
N PHE A 153 11.69 -4.16 -6.94
CA PHE A 153 12.79 -3.94 -7.88
C PHE A 153 12.61 -2.71 -8.75
N LEU A 154 11.38 -2.37 -9.09
CA LEU A 154 11.06 -1.26 -9.98
C LEU A 154 11.07 0.08 -9.25
N VAL A 155 10.64 0.08 -7.97
CA VAL A 155 10.55 1.29 -7.16
C VAL A 155 11.88 1.66 -6.53
N PHE A 156 12.65 0.68 -6.05
CA PHE A 156 13.91 0.91 -5.35
C PHE A 156 14.88 1.83 -6.13
N PRO A 157 15.23 1.55 -7.42
CA PRO A 157 16.13 2.41 -8.17
C PRO A 157 15.60 3.83 -8.38
N SER A 158 14.28 3.97 -8.52
CA SER A 158 13.64 5.27 -8.70
C SER A 158 13.70 6.12 -7.44
N MET A 159 13.66 5.49 -6.27
CA MET A 159 13.71 6.16 -4.98
C MET A 159 15.12 6.54 -4.54
N LEU A 160 16.18 6.03 -5.18
CA LEU A 160 17.53 6.56 -5.02
C LEU A 160 17.60 8.02 -5.48
N HIS A 161 16.81 8.40 -6.47
CA HIS A 161 16.71 9.80 -6.91
C HIS A 161 15.99 10.65 -5.85
N ARG A 162 16.73 11.45 -5.12
CA ARG A 162 16.27 12.25 -3.97
C ARG A 162 15.05 13.14 -4.27
N PRO A 163 14.99 13.91 -5.38
CA PRO A 163 13.81 14.72 -5.69
C PRO A 163 12.53 13.89 -5.84
N THR A 164 12.60 12.75 -6.55
CA THR A 164 11.45 11.85 -6.75
C THR A 164 10.95 11.29 -5.41
N ARG A 165 11.87 10.84 -4.55
CA ARG A 165 11.55 10.33 -3.22
C ARG A 165 10.91 11.39 -2.34
N GLN A 166 11.51 12.60 -2.28
CA GLN A 166 10.95 13.70 -1.47
C GLN A 166 9.55 14.10 -1.94
N TYR A 167 9.31 14.11 -3.25
CA TYR A 167 8.00 14.39 -3.81
C TYR A 167 6.98 13.32 -3.41
N LEU A 168 7.32 12.04 -3.53
CA LEU A 168 6.47 10.93 -3.13
C LEU A 168 6.11 11.02 -1.63
N LEU A 169 7.11 11.28 -0.78
CA LEU A 169 6.92 11.42 0.67
C LEU A 169 6.08 12.62 1.08
N LYS A 170 5.97 13.66 0.24
CA LYS A 170 5.05 14.78 0.45
C LYS A 170 3.63 14.45 -0.02
N LEU A 171 3.50 13.70 -1.12
CA LEU A 171 2.22 13.42 -1.75
C LEU A 171 1.44 12.30 -1.04
N LEU A 172 2.11 11.24 -0.62
CA LEU A 172 1.46 10.08 0.02
C LEU A 172 0.65 10.42 1.28
N PRO A 173 1.14 11.25 2.22
CA PRO A 173 0.32 11.66 3.37
C PRO A 173 -0.92 12.45 2.97
N ILE A 174 -0.83 13.31 1.94
CA ILE A 174 -1.99 14.07 1.44
C ILE A 174 -3.04 13.10 0.89
N ILE A 175 -2.62 12.15 0.04
CA ILE A 175 -3.50 11.13 -0.51
C ILE A 175 -4.14 10.28 0.61
N SER A 176 -3.34 9.91 1.61
CA SER A 176 -3.81 9.16 2.78
C SER A 176 -4.88 9.93 3.56
N GLY A 177 -4.64 11.22 3.78
CA GLY A 177 -5.61 12.10 4.43
C GLY A 177 -6.94 12.18 3.65
N ILE A 178 -6.88 12.30 2.32
CA ILE A 178 -8.08 12.29 1.46
C ILE A 178 -8.82 10.95 1.59
N ALA A 179 -8.12 9.82 1.49
CA ALA A 179 -8.73 8.49 1.59
C ALA A 179 -9.42 8.27 2.95
N LEU A 180 -8.78 8.67 4.04
CA LEU A 180 -9.34 8.57 5.39
C LEU A 180 -10.52 9.53 5.59
N THR A 181 -10.49 10.72 5.00
CA THR A 181 -11.62 11.67 5.01
C THR A 181 -12.84 11.06 4.30
N ILE A 182 -12.64 10.43 3.16
CA ILE A 182 -13.72 9.73 2.43
C ILE A 182 -14.30 8.59 3.28
N LEU A 183 -13.45 7.76 3.89
CA LEU A 183 -13.89 6.70 4.79
C LEU A 183 -14.69 7.25 5.97
N THR A 184 -14.19 8.32 6.60
CA THR A 184 -14.88 9.00 7.72
C THR A 184 -16.24 9.51 7.28
N SER A 185 -16.32 10.12 6.07
CA SER A 185 -17.58 10.62 5.53
C SER A 185 -18.61 9.51 5.30
N PHE A 186 -18.16 8.32 4.87
CA PHE A 186 -19.05 7.15 4.72
C PHE A 186 -19.62 6.67 6.05
N LEU A 187 -18.84 6.80 7.13
CA LEU A 187 -19.32 6.45 8.47
C LEU A 187 -20.29 7.49 9.05
N LEU A 188 -20.00 8.77 8.83
CA LEU A 188 -20.77 9.87 9.43
C LEU A 188 -22.07 10.17 8.67
N VAL A 189 -22.11 9.95 7.36
CA VAL A 189 -23.26 10.28 6.51
C VAL A 189 -23.99 9.00 6.07
N PRO A 190 -25.14 8.67 6.67
CA PRO A 190 -25.89 7.46 6.34
C PRO A 190 -26.24 7.38 4.86
N GLY A 191 -25.95 6.24 4.23
CA GLY A 191 -26.26 5.98 2.83
C GLY A 191 -25.35 6.70 1.81
N LEU A 192 -24.35 7.48 2.25
CA LEU A 192 -23.39 8.09 1.35
C LEU A 192 -22.56 7.05 0.61
N GLU A 193 -22.14 6.00 1.31
CA GLU A 193 -21.40 4.87 0.74
C GLU A 193 -22.16 4.27 -0.44
N GLN A 194 -23.44 3.95 -0.27
CA GLN A 194 -24.28 3.38 -1.33
C GLN A 194 -24.45 4.35 -2.50
N LYS A 195 -24.68 5.63 -2.22
CA LYS A 195 -24.80 6.66 -3.28
C LYS A 195 -23.51 6.78 -4.10
N VAL A 196 -22.37 6.78 -3.43
CA VAL A 196 -21.05 6.83 -4.11
C VAL A 196 -20.83 5.56 -4.92
N PHE A 197 -21.11 4.36 -4.37
CA PHE A 197 -20.95 3.12 -5.11
C PHE A 197 -21.82 3.09 -6.37
N HIS A 198 -23.10 3.44 -6.27
CA HIS A 198 -23.98 3.51 -7.43
C HIS A 198 -23.61 4.62 -8.42
N GLY A 199 -23.16 5.78 -7.91
CA GLY A 199 -22.75 6.92 -8.74
C GLY A 199 -21.43 6.73 -9.48
N THR A 200 -20.60 5.77 -9.06
CA THR A 200 -19.27 5.52 -9.65
C THR A 200 -19.17 4.17 -10.36
N MET A 201 -20.30 3.62 -10.80
CA MET A 201 -20.31 2.31 -11.48
C MET A 201 -19.59 2.37 -12.82
N VAL A 202 -18.64 1.47 -13.02
CA VAL A 202 -17.90 1.29 -14.28
C VAL A 202 -17.98 -0.18 -14.66
N ARG A 203 -18.57 -0.48 -15.83
CA ARG A 203 -18.75 -1.86 -16.31
C ARG A 203 -19.43 -2.78 -15.29
N GLY A 204 -20.41 -2.27 -14.55
CA GLY A 204 -21.18 -3.04 -13.58
C GLY A 204 -20.49 -3.23 -12.20
N ALA A 205 -19.32 -2.64 -12.00
CA ALA A 205 -18.65 -2.64 -10.70
C ALA A 205 -18.39 -1.21 -10.19
N PRO A 206 -18.50 -0.93 -8.89
CA PRO A 206 -18.21 0.38 -8.34
C PRO A 206 -16.72 0.71 -8.50
N LEU A 207 -16.40 1.93 -8.94
CA LEU A 207 -15.02 2.40 -9.05
C LEU A 207 -14.41 2.71 -7.68
N ILE A 208 -15.22 3.25 -6.78
CA ILE A 208 -14.83 3.61 -5.41
C ILE A 208 -15.48 2.61 -4.45
N MET A 209 -14.68 1.71 -3.94
CA MET A 209 -15.06 0.71 -2.93
C MET A 209 -13.87 0.52 -1.98
N PRO A 210 -13.71 1.42 -1.00
CA PRO A 210 -12.59 1.35 -0.06
C PRO A 210 -12.47 -0.02 0.59
N SER A 211 -11.26 -0.51 0.72
CA SER A 211 -10.97 -1.73 1.47
C SER A 211 -10.41 -1.39 2.83
N ILE A 212 -11.12 -1.74 3.89
CA ILE A 212 -10.67 -1.49 5.27
C ILE A 212 -9.28 -2.10 5.48
N ASP A 213 -9.07 -3.32 4.99
CA ASP A 213 -7.81 -4.02 5.16
C ASP A 213 -6.62 -3.28 4.50
N ALA A 214 -6.86 -2.62 3.35
CA ALA A 214 -5.85 -1.78 2.70
C ALA A 214 -5.64 -0.44 3.41
N LEU A 215 -6.67 0.08 4.07
CA LEU A 215 -6.61 1.35 4.77
C LEU A 215 -5.94 1.27 6.15
N ILE A 216 -5.76 0.06 6.72
CA ILE A 216 -5.03 -0.11 7.98
C ILE A 216 -3.60 0.46 7.88
N PRO A 217 -2.74 0.05 6.93
CA PRO A 217 -1.41 0.63 6.79
C PRO A 217 -1.43 2.13 6.47
N VAL A 218 -2.39 2.58 5.66
CA VAL A 218 -2.56 3.98 5.29
C VAL A 218 -2.86 4.84 6.53
N CYS A 219 -3.77 4.37 7.38
CA CYS A 219 -4.17 5.05 8.60
C CYS A 219 -3.01 5.17 9.59
N ILE A 220 -2.32 4.05 9.86
CA ILE A 220 -1.21 4.02 10.82
C ILE A 220 -0.02 4.84 10.29
N GLY A 221 0.27 4.76 8.98
CA GLY A 221 1.28 5.60 8.33
C GLY A 221 0.95 7.10 8.44
N PHE A 222 -0.30 7.48 8.16
CA PHE A 222 -0.75 8.86 8.26
C PHE A 222 -0.76 9.38 9.70
N SER A 223 -1.18 8.54 10.65
CA SER A 223 -1.10 8.83 12.08
C SER A 223 0.35 9.13 12.50
N ALA A 224 1.29 8.28 12.07
CA ALA A 224 2.72 8.48 12.32
C ALA A 224 3.25 9.78 11.69
N PHE A 225 2.89 10.06 10.43
CA PHE A 225 3.26 11.31 9.77
C PHE A 225 2.80 12.54 10.57
N CYS A 226 1.53 12.58 10.94
CA CYS A 226 0.96 13.69 11.72
C CYS A 226 1.66 13.81 13.08
N TYR A 227 1.94 12.68 13.73
CA TYR A 227 2.67 12.66 14.98
C TYR A 227 4.07 13.28 14.85
N PHE A 228 4.89 12.82 13.89
CA PHE A 228 6.22 13.39 13.71
C PHE A 228 6.15 14.87 13.24
N LYS A 229 5.16 15.26 12.48
CA LYS A 229 4.87 16.68 12.18
C LYS A 229 4.53 17.49 13.43
N HIS A 230 3.76 16.92 14.36
CA HIS A 230 3.48 17.55 15.65
C HIS A 230 4.76 17.90 16.42
N LEU A 231 5.77 17.00 16.43
CA LEU A 231 7.03 17.25 17.13
C LEU A 231 7.80 18.46 16.58
N HIS A 232 7.68 18.73 15.28
CA HIS A 232 8.40 19.80 14.56
C HIS A 232 7.59 21.07 14.37
N SER A 233 6.33 21.06 14.75
CA SER A 233 5.43 22.20 14.55
C SER A 233 5.34 23.05 15.81
N SER A 234 4.92 24.31 15.67
CA SER A 234 4.69 25.24 16.76
C SER A 234 3.26 25.77 16.71
N GLY A 235 2.83 26.39 17.81
CA GLY A 235 1.52 27.04 17.92
C GLY A 235 0.34 26.12 17.64
N LEU A 236 -0.66 26.63 16.93
CA LEU A 236 -1.90 25.91 16.59
C LEU A 236 -1.64 24.64 15.76
N TRP A 237 -0.67 24.68 14.84
CA TRP A 237 -0.33 23.55 14.00
C TRP A 237 0.15 22.34 14.80
N LYS A 238 0.87 22.57 15.89
CA LYS A 238 1.29 21.50 16.81
C LYS A 238 0.10 20.73 17.37
N ILE A 239 -0.92 21.45 17.83
CA ILE A 239 -2.15 20.87 18.39
C ILE A 239 -2.94 20.15 17.28
N LEU A 240 -3.08 20.78 16.11
CA LEU A 240 -3.83 20.22 14.99
C LEU A 240 -3.24 18.90 14.49
N TYR A 241 -1.92 18.82 14.33
CA TYR A 241 -1.26 17.57 13.93
C TYR A 241 -1.41 16.46 14.97
N LEU A 242 -1.29 16.78 16.26
CA LEU A 242 -1.51 15.80 17.31
C LEU A 242 -2.95 15.27 17.31
N PHE A 243 -3.93 16.20 17.22
CA PHE A 243 -5.33 15.83 17.13
C PHE A 243 -5.60 14.96 15.90
N THR A 244 -5.08 15.34 14.72
CA THR A 244 -5.25 14.59 13.48
C THR A 244 -4.60 13.20 13.58
N SER A 245 -3.43 13.09 14.21
CA SER A 245 -2.74 11.80 14.41
C SER A 245 -3.60 10.78 15.15
N VAL A 246 -4.39 11.23 16.12
CA VAL A 246 -5.29 10.35 16.87
C VAL A 246 -6.64 10.21 16.15
N PHE A 247 -7.21 11.31 15.71
CA PHE A 247 -8.58 11.32 15.17
C PHE A 247 -8.71 10.54 13.87
N CYS A 248 -7.66 10.47 13.04
CA CYS A 248 -7.67 9.68 11.81
C CYS A 248 -7.80 8.16 12.05
N THR A 249 -7.52 7.68 13.27
CA THR A 249 -7.66 6.27 13.63
C THR A 249 -9.10 5.88 14.01
N VAL A 250 -9.92 6.85 14.41
CA VAL A 250 -11.31 6.63 14.88
C VAL A 250 -12.17 5.84 13.88
N PRO A 251 -12.14 6.14 12.57
CA PRO A 251 -12.94 5.39 11.61
C PRO A 251 -12.64 3.89 11.57
N LEU A 252 -11.37 3.52 11.76
CA LEU A 252 -10.95 2.12 11.77
C LEU A 252 -11.24 1.45 13.11
N PHE A 253 -11.17 2.19 14.22
CA PHE A 253 -11.66 1.71 15.51
C PHE A 253 -13.15 1.37 15.44
N ALA A 254 -13.95 2.24 14.82
CA ALA A 254 -15.39 2.02 14.66
C ALA A 254 -15.75 0.82 13.75
N GLN A 255 -14.81 0.33 12.92
CA GLN A 255 -15.00 -0.85 12.08
C GLN A 255 -14.71 -2.17 12.80
N GLY A 256 -14.18 -2.15 14.02
CA GLY A 256 -14.00 -3.33 14.86
C GLY A 256 -13.00 -4.37 14.33
N LYS A 257 -12.02 -4.01 13.50
CA LYS A 257 -11.05 -4.98 12.95
C LYS A 257 -9.92 -5.28 13.92
N ALA A 258 -9.88 -6.50 14.47
CA ALA A 258 -8.84 -6.98 15.40
C ALA A 258 -7.42 -6.71 14.90
N VAL A 259 -7.16 -6.88 13.60
CA VAL A 259 -5.85 -6.61 12.97
C VAL A 259 -5.45 -5.16 13.08
N PHE A 260 -6.41 -4.24 12.98
CA PHE A 260 -6.13 -2.82 13.17
C PHE A 260 -5.63 -2.54 14.59
N TYR A 261 -6.28 -3.11 15.60
CA TYR A 261 -5.85 -2.95 16.99
C TYR A 261 -4.44 -3.48 17.20
N LEU A 262 -4.16 -4.68 16.68
CA LEU A 262 -2.83 -5.28 16.80
C LEU A 262 -1.75 -4.39 16.16
N ALA A 263 -1.98 -3.91 14.94
CA ALA A 263 -1.03 -3.04 14.25
C ALA A 263 -0.89 -1.67 14.96
N PHE A 264 -1.99 -1.11 15.47
CA PHE A 264 -1.99 0.14 16.22
C PHE A 264 -1.24 0.01 17.55
N PHE A 265 -1.51 -1.04 18.33
CA PHE A 265 -0.80 -1.26 19.59
C PHE A 265 0.66 -1.60 19.38
N ALA A 266 1.02 -2.33 18.32
CA ALA A 266 2.42 -2.54 17.95
C ALA A 266 3.12 -1.22 17.62
N PHE A 267 2.48 -0.35 16.83
CA PHE A 267 2.99 0.98 16.53
C PHE A 267 3.18 1.84 17.79
N VAL A 268 2.16 1.93 18.63
CA VAL A 268 2.24 2.68 19.90
C VAL A 268 3.30 2.09 20.83
N GLY A 269 3.34 0.76 20.99
CA GLY A 269 4.31 0.08 21.82
C GLY A 269 5.76 0.36 21.39
N ILE A 270 6.02 0.37 20.08
CA ILE A 270 7.34 0.72 19.55
C ILE A 270 7.67 2.19 19.81
N LEU A 271 6.72 3.11 19.63
CA LEU A 271 6.93 4.53 19.97
C LEU A 271 7.31 4.72 21.45
N LEU A 272 6.74 3.91 22.35
CA LEU A 272 7.13 3.91 23.76
C LEU A 272 8.57 3.44 23.97
N ILE A 273 8.96 2.35 23.32
CA ILE A 273 10.31 1.79 23.41
C ILE A 273 11.35 2.80 22.95
N ILE A 274 11.06 3.58 21.91
CA ILE A 274 11.98 4.60 21.40
C ILE A 274 11.95 5.92 22.18
N GLY A 275 11.18 5.99 23.28
CA GLY A 275 11.23 7.12 24.22
C GLY A 275 10.12 8.15 24.06
N HIS A 276 9.12 7.89 23.26
CA HIS A 276 7.98 8.80 23.06
C HIS A 276 6.82 8.55 24.05
N TRP A 277 7.15 8.28 25.34
CA TRP A 277 6.17 7.92 26.37
C TRP A 277 5.08 8.98 26.61
N ARG A 278 5.42 10.27 26.41
CA ARG A 278 4.45 11.39 26.53
C ARG A 278 3.25 11.24 25.59
N LEU A 279 3.45 10.57 24.46
CA LEU A 279 2.37 10.26 23.53
C LEU A 279 1.38 9.25 24.09
N LEU A 280 1.83 8.29 24.90
CA LEU A 280 0.91 7.32 25.47
C LEU A 280 -0.15 8.02 26.29
N VAL A 281 0.25 9.00 27.11
CA VAL A 281 -0.67 9.76 27.93
C VAL A 281 -1.64 10.54 27.06
N VAL A 282 -1.12 11.24 26.03
CA VAL A 282 -1.97 12.02 25.11
C VAL A 282 -2.80 11.10 24.21
N GLY A 283 -2.24 10.01 23.73
CA GLY A 283 -2.94 9.03 22.89
C GLY A 283 -4.03 8.28 23.65
N LEU A 284 -3.78 7.87 24.91
CA LEU A 284 -4.80 7.30 25.79
C LEU A 284 -5.94 8.31 26.07
N PHE A 285 -5.58 9.55 26.41
CA PHE A 285 -6.58 10.57 26.67
C PHE A 285 -7.42 10.90 25.43
N ALA A 286 -6.78 11.04 24.29
CA ALA A 286 -7.47 11.26 23.02
C ALA A 286 -8.26 10.03 22.56
N GLY A 287 -7.77 8.82 22.81
CA GLY A 287 -8.50 7.57 22.58
C GLY A 287 -9.77 7.48 23.43
N ILE A 288 -9.68 7.82 24.71
CA ILE A 288 -10.84 7.89 25.60
C ILE A 288 -11.83 8.94 25.11
N LEU A 289 -11.36 10.15 24.76
CA LEU A 289 -12.22 11.21 24.22
C LEU A 289 -12.87 10.81 22.88
N ALA A 290 -12.12 10.16 21.99
CA ALA A 290 -12.66 9.67 20.73
C ALA A 290 -13.73 8.58 20.97
N THR A 291 -13.49 7.70 21.92
CA THR A 291 -14.44 6.66 22.30
C THR A 291 -15.71 7.29 22.88
N VAL A 292 -15.58 8.22 23.82
CA VAL A 292 -16.71 8.95 24.39
C VAL A 292 -17.48 9.75 23.31
N PHE A 293 -16.76 10.37 22.38
CA PHE A 293 -17.37 11.10 21.27
C PHE A 293 -18.15 10.16 20.33
N VAL A 294 -17.57 9.02 19.96
CA VAL A 294 -18.26 7.99 19.16
C VAL A 294 -19.49 7.47 19.90
N PHE A 295 -19.39 7.21 21.21
CA PHE A 295 -20.52 6.84 22.06
C PHE A 295 -21.63 7.86 22.01
N SER A 296 -21.28 9.13 22.20
CA SER A 296 -22.27 10.23 22.18
C SER A 296 -22.96 10.37 20.82
N LEU A 297 -22.23 10.12 19.71
CA LEU A 297 -22.80 10.13 18.36
C LEU A 297 -23.74 8.94 18.12
N VAL A 298 -23.40 7.76 18.63
CA VAL A 298 -24.25 6.56 18.56
C VAL A 298 -25.51 6.75 19.41
N GLU A 299 -25.36 7.24 20.64
CA GLU A 299 -26.48 7.49 21.56
C GLU A 299 -27.40 8.61 21.05
N SER A 300 -26.87 9.65 20.41
CA SER A 300 -27.66 10.73 19.78
C SER A 300 -28.39 10.30 18.49
N ARG A 301 -28.32 9.03 18.08
CA ARG A 301 -28.88 8.49 16.83
C ARG A 301 -28.38 9.16 15.55
N VAL A 302 -27.33 9.99 15.62
CA VAL A 302 -26.68 10.56 14.45
C VAL A 302 -26.05 9.45 13.60
N ILE A 303 -25.44 8.46 14.26
CA ILE A 303 -25.04 7.21 13.62
C ILE A 303 -26.13 6.20 13.94
N GLN A 304 -27.03 5.93 12.99
CA GLN A 304 -27.98 4.82 13.13
C GLN A 304 -27.17 3.52 13.09
N ASP A 305 -26.98 2.90 14.23
CA ASP A 305 -26.38 1.56 14.33
C ASP A 305 -27.37 0.48 13.86
N LYS A 306 -27.74 0.55 12.56
CA LYS A 306 -28.65 -0.44 11.95
C LYS A 306 -28.08 -1.85 11.91
N GLU A 307 -26.77 -2.01 12.15
CA GLU A 307 -26.07 -3.29 11.99
C GLU A 307 -25.39 -3.79 13.27
N GLY A 308 -25.61 -3.15 14.42
CA GLY A 308 -24.94 -3.52 15.67
C GLY A 308 -23.41 -3.42 15.59
N ARG A 309 -22.88 -2.46 14.81
CA ARG A 309 -21.43 -2.29 14.58
C ARG A 309 -20.68 -2.00 15.87
N PHE A 310 -21.32 -1.25 16.77
CA PHE A 310 -20.75 -0.94 18.07
C PHE A 310 -20.80 -2.15 19.02
N GLU A 311 -21.87 -2.93 18.97
CA GLU A 311 -21.95 -4.21 19.69
C GLU A 311 -20.87 -5.16 19.17
N ARG A 312 -20.65 -5.25 17.86
CA ARG A 312 -19.54 -6.03 17.27
C ARG A 312 -18.17 -5.52 17.73
N PHE A 313 -17.98 -4.21 17.84
CA PHE A 313 -16.73 -3.63 18.37
C PHE A 313 -16.47 -4.12 19.81
N LEU A 314 -17.48 -4.05 20.68
CA LEU A 314 -17.38 -4.55 22.05
C LEU A 314 -17.18 -6.06 22.08
N GLU A 315 -17.82 -6.79 21.20
CA GLU A 315 -17.67 -8.24 21.04
C GLU A 315 -16.28 -8.62 20.56
N GLU A 316 -15.72 -7.94 19.54
CA GLU A 316 -14.36 -8.19 19.08
C GLU A 316 -13.31 -7.77 20.12
N PHE A 317 -13.56 -6.69 20.86
CA PHE A 317 -12.66 -6.27 21.96
C PHE A 317 -12.72 -7.25 23.14
N SER A 318 -13.89 -7.76 23.47
CA SER A 318 -14.06 -8.79 24.51
C SER A 318 -13.53 -10.17 24.11
N SER A 319 -13.35 -10.43 22.82
CA SER A 319 -12.72 -11.67 22.33
C SER A 319 -11.23 -11.79 22.67
N PHE A 320 -10.59 -10.68 23.03
CA PHE A 320 -9.25 -10.69 23.63
C PHE A 320 -9.25 -11.11 25.10
N ASP A 321 -10.42 -11.38 25.70
CA ASP A 321 -10.51 -11.90 27.06
C ASP A 321 -10.10 -13.38 27.11
N ILE A 322 -8.79 -13.58 27.33
CA ILE A 322 -8.14 -14.89 27.49
C ILE A 322 -8.67 -15.64 28.73
N ALA A 323 -9.40 -14.96 29.60
CA ALA A 323 -9.83 -15.49 30.89
C ALA A 323 -11.19 -16.21 30.90
N GLY A 324 -11.91 -16.25 29.78
CA GLY A 324 -13.12 -17.07 29.65
C GLY A 324 -14.34 -16.61 30.47
N ILE A 325 -14.36 -15.35 30.92
CA ILE A 325 -15.46 -14.77 31.71
C ILE A 325 -16.37 -13.99 30.76
N GLY A 326 -17.30 -14.65 30.06
CA GLY A 326 -18.15 -13.93 29.15
C GLY A 326 -19.53 -14.52 28.89
N SER A 327 -20.49 -13.62 28.76
CA SER A 327 -21.87 -13.86 28.39
C SER A 327 -21.99 -14.35 26.94
N GLY A 328 -23.11 -15.06 26.61
CA GLY A 328 -23.37 -15.73 25.32
C GLY A 328 -23.23 -14.92 24.01
N LYS A 329 -22.84 -13.63 24.05
CA LYS A 329 -22.49 -12.78 22.90
C LYS A 329 -21.04 -12.99 22.39
N GLN A 330 -20.17 -13.63 23.14
CA GLN A 330 -18.80 -13.99 22.75
C GLN A 330 -18.72 -15.01 21.60
N ARG A 331 -19.84 -15.62 21.23
CA ARG A 331 -19.91 -16.67 20.20
C ARG A 331 -19.36 -16.22 18.84
N PHE A 332 -19.72 -15.03 18.36
CA PHE A 332 -19.31 -14.57 17.02
C PHE A 332 -17.82 -14.26 16.89
N ALA A 333 -17.21 -13.68 17.90
CA ALA A 333 -15.79 -13.37 17.87
C ALA A 333 -14.95 -14.65 18.00
N GLN A 334 -15.40 -15.57 18.85
CA GLN A 334 -14.78 -16.89 19.01
C GLN A 334 -14.97 -17.73 17.73
N GLU A 335 -16.14 -17.70 17.11
CA GLU A 335 -16.40 -18.29 15.81
C GLU A 335 -15.47 -17.74 14.71
N ASN A 336 -15.15 -16.42 14.72
CA ASN A 336 -14.22 -15.80 13.77
C ASN A 336 -12.76 -16.25 13.95
N VAL A 337 -12.35 -16.59 15.15
CA VAL A 337 -11.02 -17.15 15.42
C VAL A 337 -11.02 -18.64 15.10
N ASP A 338 -12.02 -19.36 15.54
CA ASP A 338 -12.13 -20.82 15.39
C ASP A 338 -12.18 -21.25 13.92
N TRP A 339 -12.93 -20.54 13.07
CA TRP A 339 -12.96 -20.88 11.65
C TRP A 339 -11.61 -20.70 10.95
N ARG A 340 -10.82 -19.67 11.33
CA ARG A 340 -9.46 -19.46 10.77
C ARG A 340 -8.53 -20.58 11.20
N PHE A 341 -8.48 -20.91 12.49
CA PHE A 341 -7.63 -22.02 12.98
C PHE A 341 -8.06 -23.35 12.37
N THR A 342 -9.35 -23.61 12.23
CA THR A 342 -9.86 -24.82 11.57
C THR A 342 -9.42 -24.87 10.12
N TRP A 343 -9.53 -23.76 9.38
CA TRP A 343 -9.06 -23.70 8.00
C TRP A 343 -7.55 -23.90 7.89
N TRP A 344 -6.78 -23.19 8.70
CA TRP A 344 -5.32 -23.34 8.71
C TRP A 344 -4.90 -24.78 8.99
N LYS A 345 -5.52 -25.43 9.97
CA LYS A 345 -5.29 -26.84 10.29
C LYS A 345 -5.59 -27.72 9.09
N MET A 346 -6.74 -27.55 8.43
CA MET A 346 -7.10 -28.34 7.24
C MET A 346 -6.11 -28.15 6.10
N VAL A 347 -5.66 -26.90 5.83
CA VAL A 347 -4.64 -26.65 4.80
C VAL A 347 -3.34 -27.36 5.14
N ILE A 348 -2.88 -27.28 6.39
CA ILE A 348 -1.66 -27.93 6.85
C ILE A 348 -1.78 -29.46 6.69
N GLU A 349 -2.89 -30.06 7.12
CA GLU A 349 -3.13 -31.50 7.02
C GLU A 349 -3.15 -31.97 5.56
N ASP A 350 -3.82 -31.22 4.68
CA ASP A 350 -3.90 -31.57 3.26
C ASP A 350 -2.52 -31.49 2.58
N VAL A 351 -1.74 -30.43 2.83
CA VAL A 351 -0.38 -30.29 2.32
C VAL A 351 0.52 -31.41 2.81
N MET A 352 0.47 -31.69 4.12
CA MET A 352 1.31 -32.75 4.70
C MET A 352 0.99 -34.12 4.16
N ARG A 353 -0.29 -34.38 3.81
CA ARG A 353 -0.72 -35.66 3.24
C ARG A 353 -0.41 -35.77 1.75
N GLU A 354 -0.60 -34.70 0.97
CA GLU A 354 -0.54 -34.77 -0.49
C GLU A 354 0.85 -34.45 -1.02
N ASN A 355 1.41 -33.29 -0.64
CA ASN A 355 2.73 -32.86 -1.12
C ASN A 355 3.37 -31.82 -0.18
N PRO A 356 4.04 -32.24 0.89
CA PRO A 356 4.61 -31.32 1.87
C PRO A 356 5.71 -30.41 1.32
N TRP A 357 6.48 -30.89 0.34
CA TRP A 357 7.63 -30.13 -0.19
C TRP A 357 7.21 -29.00 -1.13
N TYR A 358 6.26 -29.26 -2.03
CA TYR A 358 5.87 -28.34 -3.09
C TYR A 358 4.51 -27.69 -2.85
N GLY A 359 3.77 -28.12 -1.84
CA GLY A 359 2.41 -27.64 -1.57
C GLY A 359 1.37 -28.23 -2.53
N LEU A 360 0.16 -27.67 -2.50
CA LEU A 360 -0.95 -28.09 -3.35
C LEU A 360 -0.92 -27.43 -4.74
N GLY A 361 0.03 -26.53 -4.97
CA GLY A 361 0.21 -25.80 -6.22
C GLY A 361 -0.59 -24.51 -6.31
N LEU A 362 -0.13 -23.61 -7.19
CA LEU A 362 -0.86 -22.41 -7.58
C LEU A 362 -2.11 -22.80 -8.38
N GLY A 363 -3.22 -22.14 -8.15
CA GLY A 363 -4.50 -22.46 -8.81
C GLY A 363 -5.33 -23.52 -8.07
N SER A 364 -4.74 -24.29 -7.14
CA SER A 364 -5.46 -25.30 -6.35
C SER A 364 -6.54 -24.64 -5.48
N ASP A 365 -7.61 -25.36 -5.24
CA ASP A 365 -8.67 -24.90 -4.35
C ASP A 365 -8.43 -25.39 -2.91
N ILE A 366 -7.85 -24.50 -2.09
CA ILE A 366 -7.59 -24.75 -0.66
C ILE A 366 -8.75 -24.33 0.24
N SER A 367 -9.87 -23.89 -0.34
CA SER A 367 -11.03 -23.35 0.39
C SER A 367 -12.28 -24.22 0.36
N THR A 368 -12.56 -24.91 -0.74
CA THR A 368 -13.81 -25.65 -0.93
C THR A 368 -14.05 -26.70 0.14
N LYS A 369 -13.03 -27.48 0.48
CA LYS A 369 -13.12 -28.51 1.51
C LYS A 369 -13.45 -27.91 2.88
N PHE A 370 -12.82 -26.79 3.22
CA PHE A 370 -13.12 -26.08 4.45
C PHE A 370 -14.56 -25.55 4.45
N HIS A 371 -15.01 -24.90 3.36
CA HIS A 371 -16.38 -24.39 3.25
C HIS A 371 -17.41 -25.50 3.32
N ALA A 372 -17.19 -26.62 2.65
CA ALA A 372 -18.09 -27.78 2.70
C ALA A 372 -18.20 -28.37 4.11
N THR A 373 -17.09 -28.40 4.86
CA THR A 373 -17.06 -28.99 6.20
C THR A 373 -17.59 -28.04 7.28
N TYR A 374 -17.15 -26.77 7.23
CA TYR A 374 -17.44 -25.80 8.30
C TYR A 374 -18.84 -25.18 8.16
N PHE A 375 -19.23 -24.79 6.94
CA PHE A 375 -20.53 -24.16 6.70
C PHE A 375 -21.61 -25.13 6.26
N GLN A 376 -21.30 -26.41 6.07
CA GLN A 376 -22.22 -27.44 5.57
C GLN A 376 -22.96 -27.04 4.27
N THR A 377 -22.41 -26.10 3.54
CA THR A 377 -22.95 -25.64 2.27
C THR A 377 -22.42 -26.53 1.16
N GLY A 378 -23.23 -27.54 0.77
CA GLY A 378 -22.89 -28.42 -0.36
C GLY A 378 -22.95 -27.75 -1.74
N GLU A 379 -23.19 -26.46 -1.81
CA GLU A 379 -23.20 -25.71 -3.05
C GLU A 379 -21.79 -25.22 -3.40
N HIS A 380 -21.27 -25.75 -4.51
CA HIS A 380 -20.17 -25.15 -5.26
C HIS A 380 -20.63 -23.79 -5.78
N ASN A 381 -20.69 -22.79 -4.93
CA ASN A 381 -21.03 -21.44 -5.34
C ASN A 381 -19.78 -20.83 -5.98
N THR A 382 -19.59 -21.12 -7.27
CA THR A 382 -18.49 -20.61 -8.12
C THR A 382 -18.52 -19.10 -8.25
N ASP A 383 -19.64 -18.45 -7.97
CA ASP A 383 -19.79 -16.99 -7.96
C ASP A 383 -19.24 -16.35 -6.69
N VAL A 384 -19.01 -17.13 -5.67
CA VAL A 384 -18.39 -16.62 -4.48
C VAL A 384 -16.90 -16.50 -4.74
N LEU A 385 -16.50 -15.34 -5.11
CA LEU A 385 -15.14 -14.79 -4.94
C LEU A 385 -14.72 -14.81 -3.46
N ILE A 386 -15.24 -15.80 -2.72
CA ILE A 386 -15.05 -16.07 -1.32
C ILE A 386 -13.61 -16.49 -1.16
N ALA A 387 -13.04 -15.87 -0.24
CA ALA A 387 -11.75 -16.07 0.38
C ALA A 387 -11.07 -17.39 -0.05
N ARG A 388 -10.36 -17.36 -1.19
CA ARG A 388 -9.46 -18.44 -1.61
C ARG A 388 -8.18 -18.46 -0.77
N TYR A 389 -8.02 -17.45 0.09
CA TYR A 389 -6.82 -17.23 0.90
C TYR A 389 -7.17 -17.40 2.36
N PRO A 390 -6.40 -18.19 3.11
CA PRO A 390 -6.66 -18.48 4.52
C PRO A 390 -6.39 -17.28 5.45
N HIS A 391 -6.30 -16.06 4.91
CA HIS A 391 -6.04 -14.83 5.64
C HIS A 391 -4.77 -14.90 6.52
N ASN A 392 -3.77 -15.62 6.07
CA ASN A 392 -2.45 -15.72 6.70
C ASN A 392 -1.43 -16.05 5.62
N ILE A 393 -0.46 -15.15 5.42
CA ILE A 393 0.52 -15.30 4.35
C ILE A 393 1.37 -16.56 4.48
N LEU A 394 1.75 -16.96 5.70
CA LEU A 394 2.55 -18.18 5.90
C LEU A 394 1.76 -19.43 5.50
N ILE A 395 0.47 -19.48 5.88
CA ILE A 395 -0.41 -20.59 5.50
C ILE A 395 -0.69 -20.57 4.00
N THR A 396 -0.83 -19.39 3.39
CA THR A 396 -0.96 -19.26 1.93
C THR A 396 0.27 -19.79 1.21
N ILE A 397 1.47 -19.37 1.64
CA ILE A 397 2.73 -19.82 1.04
C ILE A 397 2.91 -21.34 1.24
N PHE A 398 2.69 -21.83 2.46
CA PHE A 398 2.78 -23.25 2.75
C PHE A 398 1.76 -24.07 1.95
N GLY A 399 0.52 -23.60 1.89
CA GLY A 399 -0.56 -24.23 1.13
C GLY A 399 -0.25 -24.35 -0.36
N ARG A 400 0.29 -23.29 -0.96
CA ARG A 400 0.55 -23.20 -2.39
C ARG A 400 1.92 -23.75 -2.82
N LEU A 401 2.96 -23.44 -2.04
CA LEU A 401 4.38 -23.63 -2.42
C LEU A 401 5.13 -24.58 -1.47
N GLY A 402 4.46 -25.14 -0.46
CA GLY A 402 5.01 -26.13 0.46
C GLY A 402 6.13 -25.61 1.36
N ILE A 403 6.88 -26.56 1.92
CA ILE A 403 8.03 -26.30 2.80
C ILE A 403 9.10 -25.49 2.07
N ILE A 404 9.38 -25.79 0.79
CA ILE A 404 10.39 -25.07 0.01
C ILE A 404 9.99 -23.60 -0.14
N GLY A 405 8.71 -23.31 -0.43
CA GLY A 405 8.18 -21.95 -0.49
C GLY A 405 8.36 -21.20 0.84
N LEU A 406 8.07 -21.86 1.98
CA LEU A 406 8.31 -21.28 3.30
C LEU A 406 9.80 -21.02 3.56
N MET A 407 10.69 -21.95 3.23
CA MET A 407 12.14 -21.81 3.42
C MET A 407 12.71 -20.61 2.64
N ILE A 408 12.12 -20.28 1.50
CA ILE A 408 12.50 -19.10 0.70
C ILE A 408 11.85 -17.84 1.28
N PHE A 409 10.60 -17.91 1.77
CA PHE A 409 9.84 -16.77 2.24
C PHE A 409 10.22 -16.31 3.65
N LEU A 410 10.61 -17.22 4.56
CA LEU A 410 10.99 -16.86 5.94
C LEU A 410 12.22 -15.93 6.01
N PRO A 411 13.32 -16.15 5.26
CA PRO A 411 14.43 -15.19 5.19
C PRO A 411 13.98 -13.80 4.73
N LEU A 412 13.02 -13.74 3.79
CA LEU A 412 12.43 -12.48 3.36
C LEU A 412 11.72 -11.77 4.52
N CYS A 413 10.90 -12.48 5.30
CA CYS A 413 10.26 -11.95 6.50
C CYS A 413 11.29 -11.42 7.52
N ILE A 414 12.37 -12.17 7.78
CA ILE A 414 13.44 -11.78 8.70
C ILE A 414 14.11 -10.48 8.24
N LEU A 415 14.36 -10.34 6.94
CA LEU A 415 14.96 -9.12 6.41
C LEU A 415 13.99 -7.94 6.40
N ILE A 416 12.68 -8.15 6.22
CA ILE A 416 11.68 -7.09 6.41
C ILE A 416 11.70 -6.60 7.87
N VAL A 417 11.73 -7.52 8.84
CA VAL A 417 11.86 -7.17 10.27
C VAL A 417 13.15 -6.41 10.54
N ARG A 418 14.26 -6.80 9.92
CA ARG A 418 15.53 -6.07 9.99
C ARG A 418 15.38 -4.63 9.48
N GLU A 419 14.75 -4.42 8.33
CA GLU A 419 14.54 -3.07 7.79
C GLU A 419 13.63 -2.22 8.70
N LEU A 420 12.60 -2.83 9.26
CA LEU A 420 11.77 -2.17 10.28
C LEU A 420 12.58 -1.81 11.52
N TRP A 421 13.46 -2.68 11.97
CA TRP A 421 14.37 -2.40 13.10
C TRP A 421 15.32 -1.24 12.80
N LEU A 422 15.95 -1.24 11.63
CA LEU A 422 16.84 -0.15 11.21
C LEU A 422 16.10 1.19 11.12
N GLY A 423 14.91 1.21 10.55
CA GLY A 423 14.06 2.40 10.50
C GLY A 423 13.66 2.90 11.90
N MET A 424 13.34 1.98 12.81
CA MET A 424 13.04 2.28 14.22
C MET A 424 14.27 2.92 14.92
N MET A 425 15.47 2.34 14.75
CA MET A 425 16.69 2.89 15.34
C MET A 425 17.00 4.28 14.79
N ARG A 426 16.74 4.51 13.51
CA ARG A 426 16.87 5.82 12.89
C ARG A 426 15.88 6.83 13.47
N LEU A 427 14.61 6.47 13.60
CA LEU A 427 13.61 7.32 14.25
C LEU A 427 13.96 7.64 15.70
N ARG A 428 14.63 6.72 16.41
CA ARG A 428 15.15 6.95 17.77
C ARG A 428 16.33 7.91 17.78
N ALA A 429 17.29 7.74 16.89
CA ALA A 429 18.53 8.53 16.87
C ALA A 429 18.26 10.00 16.47
N SER A 430 17.26 10.23 15.64
CA SER A 430 16.91 11.55 15.09
C SER A 430 15.87 12.31 15.93
N VAL A 431 15.87 12.16 17.26
CA VAL A 431 14.88 12.79 18.19
C VAL A 431 14.81 14.33 18.10
N GLY A 432 15.63 14.99 17.30
CA GLY A 432 15.51 16.42 16.95
C GLY A 432 15.24 16.70 15.47
N GLU A 433 15.45 15.71 14.59
CA GLU A 433 15.40 15.85 13.12
C GLU A 433 14.51 14.78 12.45
N ASN A 434 13.56 14.21 13.19
CA ASN A 434 12.71 13.12 12.68
C ASN A 434 12.01 13.54 11.39
N ASP A 435 12.36 12.88 10.29
CA ASP A 435 11.67 13.04 9.02
C ASP A 435 10.25 12.43 9.11
N PRO A 436 9.20 13.25 9.03
CA PRO A 436 7.82 12.75 9.05
C PRO A 436 7.52 11.75 7.93
N GLY A 437 8.23 11.87 6.80
CA GLY A 437 8.14 10.92 5.69
C GLY A 437 8.66 9.54 6.06
N LEU A 438 9.79 9.47 6.79
CA LEU A 438 10.29 8.20 7.33
C LEU A 438 9.29 7.58 8.30
N GLY A 439 8.72 8.39 9.20
CA GLY A 439 7.69 7.95 10.13
C GLY A 439 6.49 7.34 9.42
N PHE A 440 6.01 8.00 8.35
CA PHE A 440 4.93 7.49 7.50
C PHE A 440 5.27 6.12 6.91
N VAL A 441 6.39 6.03 6.18
CA VAL A 441 6.76 4.81 5.44
C VAL A 441 7.03 3.65 6.40
N TRP A 442 7.75 3.90 7.48
CA TRP A 442 8.05 2.90 8.50
C TRP A 442 6.77 2.33 9.13
N ALA A 443 5.86 3.20 9.58
CA ALA A 443 4.62 2.78 10.21
C ALA A 443 3.68 2.08 9.22
N PHE A 444 3.66 2.52 7.95
CA PHE A 444 2.92 1.87 6.87
C PHE A 444 3.43 0.45 6.63
N VAL A 445 4.75 0.26 6.51
CA VAL A 445 5.35 -1.07 6.29
C VAL A 445 5.13 -1.98 7.50
N LEU A 446 5.27 -1.47 8.74
CA LEU A 446 5.00 -2.22 9.96
C LEU A 446 3.55 -2.73 9.97
N ALA A 447 2.60 -1.82 9.76
CA ALA A 447 1.18 -2.18 9.78
C ALA A 447 0.80 -3.12 8.62
N GLY A 448 1.35 -2.90 7.42
CA GLY A 448 1.15 -3.78 6.27
C GLY A 448 1.73 -5.17 6.48
N PHE A 449 2.89 -5.27 7.12
CA PHE A 449 3.52 -6.55 7.44
C PHE A 449 2.70 -7.32 8.48
N ILE A 450 2.25 -6.67 9.55
CA ILE A 450 1.35 -7.29 10.54
C ILE A 450 0.05 -7.72 9.85
N ASN A 451 -0.53 -6.86 9.01
CA ASN A 451 -1.77 -7.13 8.30
C ASN A 451 -1.68 -8.40 7.41
N ALA A 452 -0.50 -8.69 6.82
CA ALA A 452 -0.29 -9.86 5.98
C ALA A 452 -0.46 -11.20 6.71
N PHE A 453 -0.29 -11.24 8.02
CA PHE A 453 -0.51 -12.45 8.83
C PHE A 453 -1.98 -12.71 9.17
N PHE A 454 -2.87 -11.75 8.91
CA PHE A 454 -4.28 -11.84 9.29
C PHE A 454 -5.25 -11.49 8.16
N GLN A 455 -4.73 -11.01 7.02
CA GLN A 455 -5.49 -10.60 5.85
C GLN A 455 -4.75 -10.95 4.56
N SER A 456 -5.45 -10.90 3.44
CA SER A 456 -4.90 -11.16 2.11
C SER A 456 -4.09 -9.98 1.55
N THR A 457 -3.11 -9.48 2.31
CA THR A 457 -2.36 -8.26 1.95
C THR A 457 -1.51 -8.45 0.71
N PHE A 458 -0.82 -9.59 0.57
CA PHE A 458 0.08 -9.84 -0.55
C PHE A 458 -0.61 -10.42 -1.78
N GLU A 459 -1.82 -10.92 -1.61
CA GLU A 459 -2.65 -11.46 -2.69
C GLU A 459 -3.52 -10.41 -3.38
N ALA A 460 -3.74 -9.28 -2.71
CA ALA A 460 -4.64 -8.23 -3.17
C ALA A 460 -3.86 -7.04 -3.75
N PRO A 461 -4.10 -6.64 -5.02
CA PRO A 461 -3.33 -5.58 -5.68
C PRO A 461 -3.34 -4.26 -4.94
N TYR A 462 -4.47 -3.87 -4.36
CA TYR A 462 -4.64 -2.61 -3.62
C TYR A 462 -3.82 -2.53 -2.32
N ALA A 463 -3.37 -3.65 -1.79
CA ALA A 463 -2.51 -3.70 -0.60
C ALA A 463 -1.06 -4.08 -0.96
N ALA A 464 -0.88 -5.11 -1.81
CA ALA A 464 0.43 -5.64 -2.18
C ALA A 464 1.31 -4.61 -2.90
N VAL A 465 0.76 -3.93 -3.91
CA VAL A 465 1.52 -2.91 -4.68
C VAL A 465 2.03 -1.81 -3.77
N ALA A 466 1.16 -1.29 -2.90
CA ALA A 466 1.53 -0.25 -1.95
C ALA A 466 2.57 -0.76 -0.94
N PHE A 467 2.39 -1.98 -0.40
CA PHE A 467 3.32 -2.57 0.56
C PHE A 467 4.74 -2.73 -0.02
N TRP A 468 4.88 -3.38 -1.18
CA TRP A 468 6.18 -3.61 -1.81
C TRP A 468 6.85 -2.31 -2.24
N SER A 469 6.07 -1.33 -2.70
CA SER A 469 6.56 0.00 -3.02
C SER A 469 7.09 0.74 -1.78
N MET A 470 6.33 0.73 -0.67
CA MET A 470 6.74 1.39 0.57
C MET A 470 7.92 0.68 1.24
N LEU A 471 8.02 -0.64 1.14
CA LEU A 471 9.19 -1.40 1.58
C LEU A 471 10.45 -0.97 0.82
N ALA A 472 10.36 -0.80 -0.51
CA ALA A 472 11.47 -0.29 -1.30
C ALA A 472 11.90 1.13 -0.87
N VAL A 473 10.93 2.02 -0.60
CA VAL A 473 11.21 3.37 -0.08
C VAL A 473 11.90 3.30 1.28
N LEU A 474 11.40 2.45 2.21
CA LEU A 474 12.01 2.26 3.53
C LEU A 474 13.47 1.81 3.43
N CYS A 475 13.74 0.82 2.58
CA CYS A 475 15.09 0.30 2.36
C CYS A 475 16.05 1.37 1.82
N VAL A 476 15.59 2.20 0.88
CA VAL A 476 16.39 3.32 0.36
C VAL A 476 16.65 4.35 1.46
N MET A 477 15.65 4.69 2.25
CA MET A 477 15.81 5.63 3.36
C MET A 477 16.78 5.08 4.42
N ASN A 478 16.75 3.78 4.71
CA ASN A 478 17.68 3.17 5.68
C ASN A 478 19.12 3.15 5.16
N ARG A 479 19.35 2.96 3.85
CA ARG A 479 20.68 2.92 3.23
C ARG A 479 21.46 4.23 3.37
N GLN A 480 20.80 5.37 3.27
CA GLN A 480 21.42 6.69 3.30
C GLN A 480 22.20 7.03 4.59
N VAL A 481 21.99 6.25 5.66
CA VAL A 481 22.73 6.38 6.92
C VAL A 481 24.08 5.67 6.86
N VAL A 482 24.17 4.63 6.02
CA VAL A 482 25.37 3.77 5.96
C VAL A 482 26.43 4.34 5.03
N ASP A 483 26.03 5.14 4.04
CA ASP A 483 26.95 5.67 3.03
C ASP A 483 26.58 7.12 2.64
N PRO A 484 27.00 8.14 3.44
CA PRO A 484 26.71 9.54 3.11
C PRO A 484 27.47 10.07 1.90
N THR A 485 28.48 9.35 1.42
CA THR A 485 29.34 9.79 0.29
C THR A 485 28.68 9.65 -1.07
N ASP A 486 27.64 8.80 -1.21
CA ASP A 486 26.90 8.63 -2.47
C ASP A 486 26.01 9.87 -2.82
N GLU A 487 25.84 10.84 -1.92
CA GLU A 487 24.98 12.01 -2.16
C GLU A 487 25.67 13.12 -3.00
N ASP A 488 26.99 13.20 -2.99
CA ASP A 488 27.72 14.31 -3.62
C ASP A 488 28.05 14.07 -5.11
N GLU A 489 28.07 12.81 -5.58
CA GLU A 489 28.38 12.51 -6.99
C GLU A 489 27.21 12.82 -7.94
N ASP A 490 25.94 12.60 -7.52
CA ASP A 490 24.75 12.87 -8.37
C ASP A 490 24.45 14.38 -8.56
N VAL A 491 24.99 15.26 -7.69
CA VAL A 491 24.77 16.71 -7.78
C VAL A 491 25.74 17.37 -8.76
N GLN A 492 26.93 16.79 -8.99
CA GLN A 492 27.89 17.37 -9.89
C GLN A 492 27.63 17.11 -11.39
N GLU A 493 26.90 16.05 -11.75
CA GLU A 493 26.54 15.79 -13.17
C GLU A 493 25.39 16.65 -13.69
N GLY A 494 24.62 17.32 -12.83
CA GLY A 494 23.47 18.15 -13.22
C GLY A 494 23.77 19.62 -13.51
N ASP A 495 24.87 20.15 -13.00
CA ASP A 495 25.14 21.60 -13.00
C ASP A 495 26.32 22.05 -13.91
N SER A 496 26.80 21.20 -14.82
CA SER A 496 27.64 21.69 -15.91
C SER A 496 26.77 22.36 -16.98
N LEU A 497 26.14 23.47 -16.63
CA LEU A 497 25.80 24.52 -17.59
C LEU A 497 27.11 25.07 -18.16
N PRO A 498 27.27 25.15 -19.49
CA PRO A 498 28.45 25.70 -20.08
C PRO A 498 28.65 27.13 -19.56
N ASP A 499 29.88 27.37 -19.06
CA ASP A 499 30.37 28.63 -18.53
C ASP A 499 29.97 29.81 -19.42
N ALA A 500 29.00 30.58 -18.99
CA ALA A 500 28.71 31.91 -19.54
C ALA A 500 29.71 32.95 -19.00
N ARG A 501 30.98 32.53 -18.80
CA ARG A 501 32.08 33.41 -18.40
C ARG A 501 33.08 33.64 -19.54
N MET A 502 32.58 33.95 -20.72
CA MET A 502 33.41 34.54 -21.76
C MET A 502 32.63 35.61 -22.50
N LEU A 503 32.26 36.68 -21.83
CA LEU A 503 31.89 37.95 -22.46
C LEU A 503 31.75 39.00 -21.35
N ASN A 504 32.87 39.48 -20.81
CA ASN A 504 33.00 40.83 -20.28
C ASN A 504 34.44 41.12 -19.77
N ASP A 505 35.42 40.99 -20.65
CA ASP A 505 36.69 41.71 -20.49
C ASP A 505 36.67 42.87 -21.48
N GLY A 506 36.18 44.00 -21.02
CA GLY A 506 36.20 45.24 -21.77
C GLY A 506 35.69 46.40 -20.92
N GLU A 507 36.64 47.22 -20.47
CA GLU A 507 36.41 48.60 -20.03
C GLU A 507 35.65 48.86 -18.72
N PHE A 508 36.38 49.14 -17.66
CA PHE A 508 36.35 50.48 -17.06
C PHE A 508 37.42 50.58 -15.96
N ALA A 509 38.63 51.03 -16.37
CA ALA A 509 39.55 51.74 -15.48
C ALA A 509 39.17 53.19 -15.53
N MET A 510 38.77 53.80 -14.43
CA MET A 510 39.22 55.20 -14.04
C MET A 510 38.47 55.69 -12.80
N ARG A 511 39.30 56.24 -11.93
CA ARG A 511 39.03 57.31 -10.93
C ARG A 511 38.23 56.84 -9.68
N SER A 512 38.61 57.28 -8.51
CA SER A 512 39.50 58.32 -8.05
C SER A 512 39.76 58.18 -6.56
N GLU A 513 40.97 58.48 -6.18
CA GLU A 513 41.27 59.02 -4.85
C GLU A 513 40.30 60.14 -4.48
N VAL A 514 40.02 60.32 -3.23
CA VAL A 514 39.99 61.52 -2.39
C VAL A 514 39.01 61.31 -1.18
N THR A 515 39.66 61.45 -0.05
CA THR A 515 39.25 61.67 1.35
C THR A 515 38.66 60.51 2.10
#